data_84c890b44d12417ef4f1ea855bdfbbbc
#
_entry.id   84c890b44d12417ef4f1ea855bdfbbbc
#
_cell.length_a   1.000
_cell.length_b   1.000
_cell.length_c   1.000
_cell.angle_alpha   90.00
_cell.angle_beta   90.00
_cell.angle_gamma   90.00
#
_symmetry.space_group_name_H-M   'P 1'
#
loop_
_entity.id
_entity.type
_entity.pdbx_description
1 polymer ?
#
loop_
_entity_poly.entity_id
_entity_poly.type
_entity_poly.pdbx_seq_one_letter_code
_entity_poly.pdbx_strand_id
1 'polypeptide(L)'
;MPVFALSKALSMETLDGISTGRIDRLFAGIEAFVDPAFDGWTRTVFSPSYRAERSWMTEEFILAGLEDVRVDDFGNIVGILPGRYSDAKPIVIGSHTDTVERGGRFDGIVGVLGALEVAQRIKESGSVLNRPLMVIDFFGEEANP
;
A
#
# COMPACT_ATOMS: atom_id res chain seq x y z
N MET A 1 17.19 -32.78 -22.27
CA MET A 1 16.92 -32.35 -20.91
C MET A 1 17.19 -30.85 -20.85
N PRO A 2 16.17 -29.96 -20.77
CA PRO A 2 16.44 -28.56 -20.63
C PRO A 2 16.78 -28.26 -19.17
N VAL A 3 17.94 -27.64 -19.01
CA VAL A 3 18.45 -27.12 -17.74
C VAL A 3 17.49 -26.04 -17.25
N PHE A 4 16.93 -26.25 -16.06
CA PHE A 4 16.19 -25.24 -15.32
C PHE A 4 17.08 -24.01 -15.17
N ALA A 5 16.74 -22.92 -15.88
CA ALA A 5 17.27 -21.61 -15.54
C ALA A 5 16.76 -21.28 -14.13
N LEU A 6 17.68 -21.26 -13.16
CA LEU A 6 17.42 -20.77 -11.81
C LEU A 6 16.79 -19.37 -11.95
N SER A 7 15.55 -19.25 -11.47
CA SER A 7 14.95 -17.93 -11.26
C SER A 7 15.94 -17.13 -10.41
N LYS A 8 16.31 -15.95 -10.90
CA LYS A 8 17.10 -15.01 -10.12
C LYS A 8 16.27 -14.73 -8.86
N ALA A 9 16.61 -15.40 -7.75
CA ALA A 9 16.03 -15.08 -6.47
C ALA A 9 16.25 -13.57 -6.26
N LEU A 10 15.24 -12.86 -5.75
CA LEU A 10 15.41 -11.47 -5.36
C LEU A 10 16.65 -11.42 -4.46
N SER A 11 17.78 -10.95 -5.00
CA SER A 11 18.98 -10.79 -4.20
C SER A 11 18.72 -9.64 -3.22
N MET A 12 19.32 -9.67 -2.04
CA MET A 12 19.27 -8.53 -1.10
C MET A 12 19.68 -7.20 -1.74
N GLU A 13 20.49 -7.22 -2.81
CA GLU A 13 20.81 -6.04 -3.64
C GLU A 13 19.58 -5.34 -4.23
N THR A 14 18.46 -6.04 -4.39
CA THR A 14 17.21 -5.44 -4.89
C THR A 14 16.53 -4.60 -3.81
N LEU A 15 16.84 -4.83 -2.53
CA LEU A 15 16.33 -4.07 -1.38
C LEU A 15 17.16 -2.82 -1.07
N ASP A 16 18.38 -2.69 -1.62
CA ASP A 16 19.27 -1.53 -1.42
C ASP A 16 18.76 -0.22 -2.06
N GLY A 17 17.54 -0.20 -2.54
CA GLY A 17 16.96 0.94 -3.23
C GLY A 17 15.62 1.44 -2.68
N ILE A 18 15.28 1.15 -1.42
CA ILE A 18 14.11 1.77 -0.77
C ILE A 18 14.33 3.28 -0.74
N SER A 19 13.38 4.01 -1.31
CA SER A 19 13.44 5.47 -1.34
C SER A 19 12.85 6.05 -0.05
N THR A 20 13.69 6.40 0.90
CA THR A 20 13.25 7.13 2.11
C THR A 20 12.52 8.42 1.74
N GLY A 21 12.99 9.15 0.72
CA GLY A 21 12.32 10.35 0.23
C GLY A 21 10.91 10.11 -0.29
N ARG A 22 10.62 8.93 -0.87
CA ARG A 22 9.27 8.57 -1.29
C ARG A 22 8.37 8.25 -0.10
N ILE A 23 8.87 7.50 0.88
CA ILE A 23 8.16 7.23 2.12
C ILE A 23 7.86 8.54 2.86
N ASP A 24 8.84 9.46 2.96
CA ASP A 24 8.65 10.77 3.58
C ASP A 24 7.57 11.59 2.85
N ARG A 25 7.55 11.57 1.51
CA ARG A 25 6.51 12.21 0.69
C ARG A 25 5.12 11.63 0.98
N LEU A 26 5.01 10.31 1.05
CA LEU A 26 3.75 9.62 1.33
C LEU A 26 3.24 9.97 2.73
N PHE A 27 4.12 10.00 3.74
CA PHE A 27 3.76 10.44 5.09
C PHE A 27 3.33 11.91 5.14
N ALA A 28 4.02 12.81 4.44
CA ALA A 28 3.62 14.21 4.33
C ALA A 28 2.28 14.37 3.60
N GLY A 29 2.02 13.54 2.58
CA GLY A 29 0.76 13.54 1.84
C GLY A 29 -0.42 13.14 2.71
N ILE A 30 -0.32 12.02 3.43
CA ILE A 30 -1.42 11.53 4.28
C ILE A 30 -1.66 12.45 5.50
N GLU A 31 -0.65 13.18 5.97
CA GLU A 31 -0.77 14.15 7.06
C GLU A 31 -1.76 15.29 6.74
N ALA A 32 -1.92 15.62 5.46
CA ALA A 32 -2.89 16.64 5.02
C ALA A 32 -4.35 16.27 5.31
N PHE A 33 -4.62 14.99 5.59
CA PHE A 33 -5.97 14.49 5.86
C PHE A 33 -6.23 14.19 7.34
N VAL A 34 -5.39 14.68 8.25
CA VAL A 34 -5.64 14.59 9.69
C VAL A 34 -6.76 15.56 10.06
N ASP A 35 -7.71 15.10 10.87
CA ASP A 35 -8.80 15.97 11.37
C ASP A 35 -8.25 16.98 12.37
N PRO A 36 -8.28 18.28 12.07
CA PRO A 36 -7.69 19.31 12.91
C PRO A 36 -8.46 19.57 14.21
N ALA A 37 -9.64 18.99 14.38
CA ALA A 37 -10.44 19.12 15.60
C ALA A 37 -9.88 18.30 16.78
N PHE A 38 -8.94 17.39 16.51
CA PHE A 38 -8.37 16.49 17.49
C PHE A 38 -6.84 16.64 17.58
N ASP A 39 -6.31 16.46 18.77
CA ASP A 39 -4.88 16.25 18.96
C ASP A 39 -4.50 14.85 18.44
N GLY A 40 -3.31 14.70 17.83
CA GLY A 40 -2.88 13.44 17.26
C GLY A 40 -3.41 13.20 15.84
N TRP A 41 -3.25 11.98 15.33
CA TRP A 41 -3.65 11.60 13.99
C TRP A 41 -5.05 10.99 14.03
N THR A 42 -6.03 11.76 13.58
CA THR A 42 -7.43 11.33 13.57
C THR A 42 -7.97 11.26 12.15
N ARG A 43 -8.39 10.08 11.76
CA ARG A 43 -9.05 9.76 10.48
C ARG A 43 -10.05 8.62 10.68
N THR A 44 -11.07 8.89 11.49
CA THR A 44 -12.09 7.87 11.78
C THR A 44 -12.89 7.55 10.53
N VAL A 45 -13.28 6.29 10.38
CA VAL A 45 -14.08 5.79 9.25
C VAL A 45 -15.33 6.67 9.03
N PHE A 46 -15.66 6.93 7.79
CA PHE A 46 -16.74 7.81 7.32
C PHE A 46 -16.57 9.31 7.59
N SER A 47 -15.54 9.75 8.31
CA SER A 47 -15.26 11.17 8.46
C SER A 47 -14.96 11.84 7.11
N PRO A 48 -15.12 13.17 6.98
CA PRO A 48 -14.69 13.89 5.77
C PRO A 48 -13.20 13.72 5.47
N SER A 49 -12.35 13.74 6.50
CA SER A 49 -10.90 13.52 6.38
C SER A 49 -10.58 12.16 5.82
N TYR A 50 -11.22 11.10 6.33
CA TYR A 50 -11.05 9.75 5.84
C TYR A 50 -11.47 9.59 4.37
N ARG A 51 -12.64 10.14 4.00
CA ARG A 51 -13.12 10.06 2.62
C ARG A 51 -12.18 10.75 1.63
N ALA A 52 -11.66 11.91 2.00
CA ALA A 52 -10.70 12.65 1.18
C ALA A 52 -9.38 11.89 1.05
N GLU A 53 -8.89 11.32 2.15
CA GLU A 53 -7.69 10.48 2.17
C GLU A 53 -7.84 9.26 1.26
N ARG A 54 -8.98 8.54 1.31
CA ARG A 54 -9.25 7.37 0.47
C ARG A 54 -9.14 7.67 -1.03
N SER A 55 -9.59 8.85 -1.45
CA SER A 55 -9.44 9.29 -2.85
C SER A 55 -7.98 9.50 -3.21
N TRP A 56 -7.22 10.17 -2.35
CA TRP A 56 -5.78 10.37 -2.52
C TRP A 56 -5.02 9.03 -2.50
N MET A 57 -5.35 8.13 -1.58
CA MET A 57 -4.70 6.83 -1.47
C MET A 57 -4.93 5.99 -2.75
N THR A 58 -6.12 6.04 -3.32
CA THR A 58 -6.40 5.37 -4.61
C THR A 58 -5.48 5.89 -5.72
N GLU A 59 -5.21 7.19 -5.77
CA GLU A 59 -4.27 7.78 -6.71
C GLU A 59 -2.83 7.31 -6.43
N GLU A 60 -2.42 7.22 -5.16
CA GLU A 60 -1.09 6.72 -4.78
C GLU A 60 -0.89 5.24 -5.15
N PHE A 61 -1.93 4.40 -5.07
CA PHE A 61 -1.89 3.02 -5.58
C PHE A 61 -1.59 2.99 -7.09
N ILE A 62 -2.24 3.85 -7.87
CA ILE A 62 -2.01 3.98 -9.31
C ILE A 62 -0.58 4.50 -9.58
N LEU A 63 -0.13 5.52 -8.86
CA LEU A 63 1.22 6.07 -8.99
C LEU A 63 2.32 5.07 -8.63
N ALA A 64 2.08 4.20 -7.65
CA ALA A 64 2.96 3.08 -7.32
C ALA A 64 3.05 2.04 -8.45
N GLY A 65 2.21 2.17 -9.47
CA GLY A 65 2.20 1.32 -10.66
C GLY A 65 1.44 0.02 -10.50
N LEU A 66 0.52 -0.02 -9.54
CA LEU A 66 -0.43 -1.11 -9.41
C LEU A 66 -1.49 -1.03 -10.52
N GLU A 67 -1.95 -2.18 -10.95
CA GLU A 67 -3.02 -2.35 -11.92
C GLU A 67 -4.31 -2.77 -11.21
N ASP A 68 -5.45 -2.70 -11.91
CA ASP A 68 -6.77 -3.06 -11.37
C ASP A 68 -7.06 -2.42 -10.00
N VAL A 69 -6.67 -1.15 -9.86
CA VAL A 69 -6.89 -0.39 -8.63
C VAL A 69 -8.39 -0.11 -8.49
N ARG A 70 -8.97 -0.57 -7.40
CA ARG A 70 -10.40 -0.43 -7.14
C ARG A 70 -10.72 -0.45 -5.66
N VAL A 71 -11.91 0.01 -5.32
CA VAL A 71 -12.55 -0.26 -4.04
C VAL A 71 -13.39 -1.52 -4.19
N ASP A 72 -13.17 -2.52 -3.35
CA ASP A 72 -13.93 -3.76 -3.37
C ASP A 72 -15.29 -3.64 -2.66
N ASP A 73 -16.10 -4.71 -2.66
CA ASP A 73 -17.44 -4.73 -2.06
C ASP A 73 -17.44 -4.55 -0.53
N PHE A 74 -16.29 -4.70 0.12
CA PHE A 74 -16.11 -4.47 1.55
C PHE A 74 -15.54 -3.07 1.87
N GLY A 75 -15.23 -2.29 0.85
CA GLY A 75 -14.66 -0.96 0.98
C GLY A 75 -13.13 -0.89 1.00
N ASN A 76 -12.42 -2.00 0.88
CA ASN A 76 -10.96 -1.99 0.82
C ASN A 76 -10.46 -1.37 -0.49
N ILE A 77 -9.36 -0.62 -0.45
CA ILE A 77 -8.62 -0.29 -1.68
C ILE A 77 -7.70 -1.46 -2.01
N VAL A 78 -7.81 -1.97 -3.21
CA VAL A 78 -7.02 -3.10 -3.70
C VAL A 78 -6.32 -2.71 -4.98
N GLY A 79 -5.06 -3.11 -5.13
CA GLY A 79 -4.30 -2.95 -6.37
C GLY A 79 -3.37 -4.13 -6.59
N ILE A 80 -3.07 -4.46 -7.85
CA ILE A 80 -2.32 -5.64 -8.24
C ILE A 80 -1.04 -5.24 -8.97
N LEU A 81 0.09 -5.75 -8.53
CA LEU A 81 1.29 -5.80 -9.35
C LEU A 81 1.33 -7.20 -10.03
N PRO A 82 1.23 -7.28 -11.36
CA PRO A 82 1.18 -8.57 -12.05
C PRO A 82 2.41 -9.43 -11.80
N GLY A 83 2.21 -10.73 -11.76
CA GLY A 83 3.26 -11.73 -11.69
C GLY A 83 3.37 -12.52 -12.99
N ARG A 84 4.42 -13.34 -13.10
CA ARG A 84 4.65 -14.21 -14.26
C ARG A 84 3.50 -15.21 -14.46
N TYR A 85 2.95 -15.73 -13.38
CA TYR A 85 1.86 -16.71 -13.39
C TYR A 85 0.60 -16.01 -12.86
N SER A 86 -0.21 -15.46 -13.78
CA SER A 86 -1.40 -14.68 -13.47
C SER A 86 -2.44 -15.46 -12.64
N ASP A 87 -2.52 -16.79 -12.86
CA ASP A 87 -3.47 -17.66 -12.19
C ASP A 87 -3.01 -18.13 -10.80
N ALA A 88 -1.76 -17.82 -10.44
CA ALA A 88 -1.26 -18.15 -9.11
C ALA A 88 -1.91 -17.27 -8.05
N LYS A 89 -2.21 -17.84 -6.89
CA LYS A 89 -2.71 -17.05 -5.74
C LYS A 89 -1.74 -15.91 -5.44
N PRO A 90 -2.20 -14.67 -5.26
CA PRO A 90 -1.34 -13.53 -5.00
C PRO A 90 -0.59 -13.66 -3.66
N ILE A 91 0.53 -12.97 -3.55
CA ILE A 91 1.09 -12.58 -2.27
C ILE A 91 0.33 -11.33 -1.86
N VAL A 92 -0.19 -11.30 -0.64
CA VAL A 92 -0.99 -10.16 -0.13
C VAL A 92 -0.16 -9.43 0.91
N ILE A 93 -0.04 -8.11 0.76
CA ILE A 93 0.57 -7.21 1.73
C ILE A 93 -0.32 -5.97 1.89
N GLY A 94 -0.29 -5.37 3.06
CA GLY A 94 -1.08 -4.17 3.32
C GLY A 94 -1.35 -4.00 4.81
N SER A 95 -2.17 -3.03 5.11
CA SER A 95 -2.67 -2.68 6.45
C SER A 95 -3.89 -1.77 6.28
N HIS A 96 -4.06 -0.74 7.13
CA HIS A 96 -5.17 0.19 7.11
C HIS A 96 -4.66 1.63 7.22
N THR A 97 -5.51 2.60 6.84
CA THR A 97 -5.23 4.02 6.97
C THR A 97 -6.23 4.77 7.86
N ASP A 98 -7.33 4.13 8.23
CA ASP A 98 -8.19 4.65 9.28
C ASP A 98 -7.47 4.63 10.65
N THR A 99 -7.93 5.48 11.56
CA THR A 99 -7.38 5.60 12.92
C THR A 99 -8.51 5.72 13.93
N VAL A 100 -8.23 5.37 15.18
CA VAL A 100 -9.04 5.85 16.30
C VAL A 100 -8.90 7.37 16.45
N GLU A 101 -9.77 7.99 17.26
CA GLU A 101 -9.57 9.38 17.68
C GLU A 101 -8.23 9.51 18.42
N ARG A 102 -7.46 10.55 18.08
CA ARG A 102 -6.12 10.82 18.64
C ARG A 102 -5.14 9.66 18.43
N GLY A 103 -5.30 8.95 17.31
CA GLY A 103 -4.46 7.82 16.95
C GLY A 103 -2.99 8.16 16.77
N GLY A 104 -2.18 7.13 16.66
CA GLY A 104 -0.75 7.22 16.40
C GLY A 104 -0.44 7.56 14.93
N ARG A 105 0.70 8.20 14.71
CA ARG A 105 1.15 8.59 13.36
C ARG A 105 1.43 7.40 12.45
N PHE A 106 1.80 6.27 12.99
CA PHE A 106 2.37 5.17 12.24
C PHE A 106 1.49 3.92 12.21
N ASP A 107 0.52 3.86 13.10
CA ASP A 107 -0.36 2.71 13.22
C ASP A 107 -1.15 2.47 11.94
N GLY A 108 -1.12 1.26 11.43
CA GLY A 108 -1.68 0.87 10.14
C GLY A 108 -0.98 1.49 8.93
N ILE A 109 -0.78 2.79 8.97
CA ILE A 109 -0.27 3.64 7.87
C ILE A 109 1.08 3.12 7.35
N VAL A 110 2.01 2.76 8.24
CA VAL A 110 3.33 2.22 7.84
C VAL A 110 3.17 1.00 6.94
N GLY A 111 2.20 0.13 7.24
CA GLY A 111 1.97 -1.08 6.48
C GLY A 111 1.50 -0.80 5.05
N VAL A 112 0.59 0.17 4.87
CA VAL A 112 0.11 0.56 3.53
C VAL A 112 1.18 1.30 2.75
N LEU A 113 1.81 2.33 3.32
CA LEU A 113 2.83 3.12 2.63
C LEU A 113 4.06 2.28 2.30
N GLY A 114 4.47 1.38 3.21
CA GLY A 114 5.54 0.42 2.97
C GLY A 114 5.21 -0.56 1.84
N ALA A 115 3.95 -1.02 1.76
CA ALA A 115 3.51 -1.90 0.68
C ALA A 115 3.56 -1.20 -0.69
N LEU A 116 3.17 0.08 -0.76
CA LEU A 116 3.29 0.89 -1.98
C LEU A 116 4.74 1.07 -2.40
N GLU A 117 5.63 1.38 -1.46
CA GLU A 117 7.07 1.50 -1.75
C GLU A 117 7.64 0.20 -2.30
N VAL A 118 7.31 -0.94 -1.69
CA VAL A 118 7.75 -2.26 -2.16
C VAL A 118 7.25 -2.54 -3.56
N ALA A 119 5.97 -2.30 -3.85
CA ALA A 119 5.38 -2.52 -5.16
C ALA A 119 6.06 -1.66 -6.23
N GLN A 120 6.21 -0.36 -5.95
CA GLN A 120 6.87 0.57 -6.86
C GLN A 120 8.34 0.20 -7.10
N ARG A 121 9.05 -0.20 -6.05
CA ARG A 121 10.46 -0.62 -6.16
C ARG A 121 10.64 -1.87 -7.02
N ILE A 122 9.75 -2.87 -6.86
CA ILE A 122 9.75 -4.06 -7.72
C ILE A 122 9.57 -3.65 -9.18
N LYS A 123 8.59 -2.79 -9.46
CA LYS A 123 8.32 -2.29 -10.81
C LYS A 123 9.52 -1.53 -11.40
N GLU A 124 10.10 -0.60 -10.65
CA GLU A 124 11.25 0.20 -11.09
C GLU A 124 12.50 -0.64 -11.35
N SER A 125 12.69 -1.72 -10.60
CA SER A 125 13.81 -2.65 -10.81
C SER A 125 13.68 -3.49 -12.09
N GLY A 126 12.52 -3.46 -12.75
CA GLY A 126 12.20 -4.34 -13.87
C GLY A 126 12.05 -5.82 -13.47
N SER A 127 12.00 -6.11 -12.16
CA SER A 127 11.80 -7.47 -11.66
C SER A 127 10.36 -7.91 -11.85
N VAL A 128 10.18 -9.18 -12.20
CA VAL A 128 8.86 -9.80 -12.30
C VAL A 128 8.76 -10.91 -11.26
N LEU A 129 7.82 -10.76 -10.34
CA LEU A 129 7.54 -11.80 -9.34
C LEU A 129 6.94 -13.04 -10.04
N ASN A 130 7.10 -14.21 -9.45
CA ASN A 130 6.44 -15.41 -9.97
C ASN A 130 4.93 -15.36 -9.76
N ARG A 131 4.47 -14.78 -8.65
CA ARG A 131 3.07 -14.63 -8.27
C ARG A 131 2.67 -13.16 -8.31
N PRO A 132 1.40 -12.81 -8.57
CA PRO A 132 0.95 -11.44 -8.40
C PRO A 132 1.19 -10.97 -6.96
N LEU A 133 1.50 -9.68 -6.81
CA LEU A 133 1.49 -8.99 -5.52
C LEU A 133 0.22 -8.17 -5.42
N MET A 134 -0.59 -8.43 -4.39
CA MET A 134 -1.79 -7.66 -4.09
C MET A 134 -1.50 -6.74 -2.91
N VAL A 135 -1.68 -5.45 -3.11
CA VAL A 135 -1.63 -4.45 -2.03
C VAL A 135 -3.05 -4.14 -1.60
N ILE A 136 -3.28 -4.09 -0.28
CA ILE A 136 -4.60 -3.79 0.29
C ILE A 136 -4.46 -2.71 1.35
N ASP A 137 -5.34 -1.70 1.28
CA ASP A 137 -5.68 -0.80 2.38
C ASP A 137 -7.06 -1.21 2.91
N PHE A 138 -7.06 -1.88 4.06
CA PHE A 138 -8.27 -2.41 4.66
C PHE A 138 -9.19 -1.30 5.16
N PHE A 139 -10.48 -1.48 4.93
CA PHE A 139 -11.51 -0.54 5.35
C PHE A 139 -11.94 -0.81 6.79
N GLY A 140 -11.79 0.19 7.67
CA GLY A 140 -12.39 0.14 9.00
C GLY A 140 -11.77 -0.95 9.89
N GLU A 141 -10.46 -1.05 9.91
CA GLU A 141 -9.76 -2.04 10.74
C GLU A 141 -9.85 -1.66 12.23
N GLU A 142 -9.77 -0.38 12.52
CA GLU A 142 -9.83 0.16 13.89
C GLU A 142 -11.25 0.15 14.46
N ALA A 143 -11.32 -0.02 15.78
CA ALA A 143 -12.59 0.12 16.49
C ALA A 143 -13.08 1.57 16.44
N ASN A 144 -13.97 1.84 15.50
CA ASN A 144 -14.64 3.13 15.36
C ASN A 144 -16.00 3.09 16.06
N PRO A 145 -16.45 4.21 16.71
CA PRO A 145 -17.76 4.26 17.38
C PRO A 145 -18.92 4.18 16.40
#